data_22a24b56bf5f377c81c0609b1fc9b1aa
#
_entry.id   22a24b56bf5f377c81c0609b1fc9b1aa
#
_cell.length_a   1.000
_cell.length_b   1.000
_cell.length_c   1.000
_cell.angle_alpha   90.00
_cell.angle_beta   90.00
_cell.angle_gamma   90.00
#
_symmetry.space_group_name_H-M   'P 1'
#
loop_
_entity.id
_entity.type
_entity.pdbx_description
1 polymer ?
#
loop_
_entity_poly.entity_id
_entity_poly.type
_entity_poly.pdbx_seq_one_letter_code
_entity_poly.pdbx_strand_id
1 'polypeptide(L)'
;MKKVVSLAIVISGLVFPAVAQKAVQSKNKSLTLLTQWMDLQSRLVRNSSGIPHVAYSRHFCYTAIAVYESIVHGEDEYRSLAGQLIRLDQLPSPPKDEMCWSAGLNAAYAAMLRYFYASFSSCVASIDSMEKSQEQLQSRYSNETVIKSREYGKQIAATIIDWSKTDGSDNAMSYNPQQGEGLWIPTPPSYTPASTPYWGGNRSLTKDLLTEENLLRQPAYSTDPNSDFYKMANEVFTVSEHLTPEQKATAFYWDDSPNGSYKTVYGHWTSLLSGLVKQHDLPLIKAAEAFAKMTMSMYEAAILAWDGKYKYNVVRPVTYIQQHINNQWMPVIVTPPHPEFPAAHATLSNAAATALCSLFGDTCSVTDDSYIDIGLKERSYASLQDVAKEAGLSRLYGGIHYRYSIAQGAKLGERAAKHVDENVTFHASRK
;
A
#
# COMPACT_ATOMS: atom_id res chain seq x y z
N MET A 1 54.07 47.24 40.49
CA MET A 1 52.82 46.69 41.02
C MET A 1 51.91 46.34 39.84
N LYS A 2 51.90 45.07 39.42
CA LYS A 2 51.04 44.57 38.32
C LYS A 2 49.82 43.90 38.97
N LYS A 3 48.62 44.47 38.66
CA LYS A 3 47.34 43.86 39.09
C LYS A 3 46.99 42.73 38.12
N VAL A 4 46.88 41.52 38.65
CA VAL A 4 46.33 40.35 37.95
C VAL A 4 44.82 40.39 38.15
N VAL A 5 44.07 40.47 37.06
CA VAL A 5 42.61 40.32 37.05
C VAL A 5 42.31 38.88 36.66
N SER A 6 41.79 38.10 37.60
CA SER A 6 41.31 36.74 37.34
C SER A 6 39.90 36.82 36.78
N LEU A 7 39.75 36.33 35.54
CA LEU A 7 38.46 36.17 34.88
C LEU A 7 37.86 34.81 35.25
N ALA A 8 36.83 34.76 36.07
CA ALA A 8 36.10 33.54 36.39
C ALA A 8 35.11 33.25 35.25
N ILE A 9 35.34 32.19 34.47
CA ILE A 9 34.38 31.69 33.47
C ILE A 9 33.36 30.84 34.24
N VAL A 10 32.12 31.38 34.30
CA VAL A 10 30.96 30.62 34.78
C VAL A 10 30.45 29.79 33.60
N ILE A 11 30.74 28.48 33.61
CA ILE A 11 30.13 27.52 32.69
C ILE A 11 28.73 27.19 33.23
N SER A 12 27.69 27.85 32.69
CA SER A 12 26.31 27.45 32.93
C SER A 12 26.02 26.17 32.11
N GLY A 13 26.18 25.02 32.76
CA GLY A 13 25.74 23.73 32.18
C GLY A 13 24.23 23.74 32.03
N LEU A 14 23.75 23.74 30.77
CA LEU A 14 22.38 23.48 30.46
C LEU A 14 22.05 22.02 30.78
N VAL A 15 21.52 21.80 31.97
CA VAL A 15 20.93 20.53 32.38
C VAL A 15 19.56 20.44 31.68
N PHE A 16 19.51 19.79 30.55
CA PHE A 16 18.22 19.39 29.98
C PHE A 16 17.54 18.46 30.99
N PRO A 17 16.29 18.70 31.38
CA PRO A 17 15.65 17.87 32.39
C PRO A 17 15.54 16.43 31.88
N ALA A 18 15.93 15.47 32.72
CA ALA A 18 15.92 14.02 32.39
C ALA A 18 14.56 13.51 31.88
N VAL A 19 13.49 14.23 32.18
CA VAL A 19 12.11 13.97 31.70
C VAL A 19 11.98 14.20 30.18
N ALA A 20 12.57 15.30 29.65
CA ALA A 20 12.53 15.59 28.22
C ALA A 20 13.32 14.55 27.41
N GLN A 21 14.48 14.13 27.94
CA GLN A 21 15.30 13.11 27.30
C GLN A 21 14.62 11.72 27.29
N LYS A 22 13.89 11.35 28.35
CA LYS A 22 13.08 10.12 28.41
C LYS A 22 11.88 10.17 27.47
N ALA A 23 11.23 11.32 27.30
CA ALA A 23 10.11 11.49 26.37
C ALA A 23 10.55 11.35 24.91
N VAL A 24 11.70 11.94 24.52
CA VAL A 24 12.28 11.83 23.18
C VAL A 24 12.68 10.38 22.86
N GLN A 25 13.37 9.69 23.80
CA GLN A 25 13.71 8.27 23.62
C GLN A 25 12.47 7.37 23.48
N SER A 26 11.36 7.71 24.13
CA SER A 26 10.11 6.97 24.04
C SER A 26 9.42 7.16 22.69
N LYS A 27 9.42 8.38 22.14
CA LYS A 27 8.88 8.67 20.80
C LYS A 27 9.62 7.87 19.73
N ASN A 28 10.95 7.90 19.74
CA ASN A 28 11.77 7.17 18.76
C ASN A 28 11.59 5.65 18.84
N LYS A 29 11.41 5.08 20.04
CA LYS A 29 11.17 3.64 20.19
C LYS A 29 9.82 3.19 19.62
N SER A 30 8.77 3.97 19.82
CA SER A 30 7.43 3.64 19.32
C SER A 30 7.34 3.78 17.80
N LEU A 31 8.06 4.73 17.22
CA LEU A 31 8.17 4.87 15.76
C LEU A 31 8.93 3.70 15.13
N THR A 32 10.05 3.29 15.77
CA THR A 32 10.81 2.11 15.36
C THR A 32 9.92 0.86 15.37
N LEU A 33 9.04 0.71 16.35
CA LEU A 33 8.07 -0.38 16.42
C LEU A 33 7.18 -0.44 15.18
N LEU A 34 6.55 0.68 14.80
CA LEU A 34 5.65 0.71 13.64
C LEU A 34 6.40 0.38 12.35
N THR A 35 7.55 1.00 12.10
CA THR A 35 8.33 0.76 10.88
C THR A 35 8.84 -0.68 10.79
N GLN A 36 9.24 -1.30 11.89
CA GLN A 36 9.64 -2.72 11.91
C GLN A 36 8.46 -3.64 11.54
N TRP A 37 7.26 -3.34 12.01
CA TRP A 37 6.06 -4.08 11.63
C TRP A 37 5.69 -3.89 10.15
N MET A 38 5.78 -2.68 9.62
CA MET A 38 5.57 -2.39 8.19
C MET A 38 6.57 -3.14 7.32
N ASP A 39 7.85 -3.13 7.73
CA ASP A 39 8.92 -3.86 7.04
C ASP A 39 8.70 -5.39 7.11
N LEU A 40 8.23 -5.92 8.24
CA LEU A 40 7.87 -7.33 8.35
C LEU A 40 6.68 -7.66 7.44
N GLN A 41 5.57 -6.91 7.50
CA GLN A 41 4.39 -7.14 6.68
C GLN A 41 4.73 -7.18 5.19
N SER A 42 5.58 -6.25 4.74
CA SER A 42 6.06 -6.22 3.35
C SER A 42 6.86 -7.48 2.97
N ARG A 43 7.66 -8.04 3.91
CA ARG A 43 8.40 -9.30 3.68
C ARG A 43 7.52 -10.54 3.72
N LEU A 44 6.43 -10.55 4.52
CA LEU A 44 5.52 -11.71 4.60
C LEU A 44 4.85 -12.03 3.27
N VAL A 45 4.68 -11.03 2.39
CA VAL A 45 4.18 -11.21 1.03
C VAL A 45 4.99 -12.27 0.27
N ARG A 46 6.32 -12.26 0.43
CA ARG A 46 7.24 -13.19 -0.25
C ARG A 46 7.04 -14.66 0.20
N ASN A 47 6.55 -14.85 1.41
CA ASN A 47 6.40 -16.16 2.06
C ASN A 47 4.95 -16.66 2.05
N SER A 48 4.05 -16.01 1.30
CA SER A 48 2.62 -16.28 1.27
C SER A 48 2.13 -16.51 -0.17
N SER A 49 2.74 -17.50 -0.86
CA SER A 49 2.37 -17.86 -2.23
C SER A 49 0.92 -18.33 -2.34
N GLY A 50 0.28 -18.04 -3.48
CA GLY A 50 -1.10 -18.45 -3.76
C GLY A 50 -2.16 -17.42 -3.34
N ILE A 51 -1.81 -16.37 -2.60
CA ILE A 51 -2.71 -15.24 -2.37
C ILE A 51 -2.79 -14.41 -3.65
N PRO A 52 -4.00 -14.13 -4.19
CA PRO A 52 -4.15 -13.25 -5.34
C PRO A 52 -3.54 -11.86 -5.07
N HIS A 53 -2.87 -11.30 -6.08
CA HIS A 53 -2.15 -10.03 -5.92
C HIS A 53 -3.01 -8.91 -5.32
N VAL A 54 -4.25 -8.75 -5.80
CA VAL A 54 -5.16 -7.71 -5.32
C VAL A 54 -5.63 -7.93 -3.88
N ALA A 55 -5.61 -9.17 -3.38
CA ALA A 55 -6.05 -9.47 -2.01
C ALA A 55 -5.16 -8.81 -0.94
N TYR A 56 -3.90 -8.50 -1.27
CA TYR A 56 -3.04 -7.75 -0.37
C TYR A 56 -3.55 -6.33 -0.09
N SER A 57 -4.43 -5.75 -0.95
CA SER A 57 -5.09 -4.49 -0.63
C SER A 57 -5.83 -4.54 0.71
N ARG A 58 -6.52 -5.66 0.98
CA ARG A 58 -7.21 -5.91 2.26
C ARG A 58 -6.23 -6.09 3.41
N HIS A 59 -5.18 -6.89 3.20
CA HIS A 59 -4.20 -7.20 4.24
C HIS A 59 -3.54 -5.93 4.77
N PHE A 60 -3.14 -5.02 3.88
CA PHE A 60 -2.50 -3.77 4.27
C PHE A 60 -3.50 -2.76 4.82
N CYS A 61 -4.64 -2.57 4.18
CA CYS A 61 -5.63 -1.58 4.55
C CYS A 61 -6.25 -1.86 5.93
N TYR A 62 -6.82 -3.06 6.14
CA TYR A 62 -7.44 -3.39 7.42
C TYR A 62 -6.42 -3.44 8.57
N THR A 63 -5.18 -3.87 8.29
CA THR A 63 -4.10 -3.81 9.30
C THR A 63 -3.78 -2.35 9.66
N ALA A 64 -3.66 -1.46 8.69
CA ALA A 64 -3.36 -0.06 8.93
C ALA A 64 -4.48 0.65 9.72
N ILE A 65 -5.75 0.36 9.41
CA ILE A 65 -6.91 0.86 10.17
C ILE A 65 -6.84 0.37 11.62
N ALA A 66 -6.61 -0.94 11.86
CA ALA A 66 -6.51 -1.49 13.21
C ALA A 66 -5.35 -0.89 14.01
N VAL A 67 -4.21 -0.67 13.35
CA VAL A 67 -3.02 -0.01 13.94
C VAL A 67 -3.33 1.43 14.34
N TYR A 68 -3.93 2.22 13.45
CA TYR A 68 -4.34 3.58 13.75
C TYR A 68 -5.33 3.63 14.93
N GLU A 69 -6.38 2.82 14.89
CA GLU A 69 -7.42 2.76 15.93
C GLU A 69 -6.89 2.30 17.30
N SER A 70 -5.84 1.48 17.31
CA SER A 70 -5.25 1.00 18.57
C SER A 70 -4.51 2.09 19.36
N ILE A 71 -4.22 3.25 18.74
CA ILE A 71 -3.45 4.34 19.36
C ILE A 71 -4.12 5.72 19.28
N VAL A 72 -5.15 5.89 18.45
CA VAL A 72 -5.75 7.21 18.16
C VAL A 72 -6.24 7.92 19.42
N HIS A 73 -6.79 7.22 20.38
CA HIS A 73 -7.28 7.79 21.63
C HIS A 73 -6.19 8.27 22.60
N GLY A 74 -4.91 8.07 22.26
CA GLY A 74 -3.77 8.63 22.98
C GLY A 74 -3.41 10.07 22.56
N GLU A 75 -4.09 10.62 21.55
CA GLU A 75 -3.77 11.92 20.95
C GLU A 75 -5.05 12.73 20.73
N ASP A 76 -5.27 13.75 21.53
CA ASP A 76 -6.50 14.55 21.53
C ASP A 76 -6.79 15.30 20.22
N GLU A 77 -5.76 15.55 19.41
CA GLU A 77 -5.88 16.22 18.11
C GLU A 77 -6.38 15.27 16.99
N TYR A 78 -6.48 13.98 17.30
CA TYR A 78 -6.88 12.95 16.34
C TYR A 78 -8.25 12.36 16.69
N ARG A 79 -8.88 11.76 15.73
CA ARG A 79 -10.19 11.12 15.89
C ARG A 79 -10.25 9.74 15.28
N SER A 80 -11.09 8.89 15.84
CA SER A 80 -11.38 7.56 15.33
C SER A 80 -12.04 7.60 13.94
N LEU A 81 -11.77 6.59 13.13
CA LEU A 81 -12.42 6.32 11.85
C LEU A 81 -13.80 5.66 12.03
N ALA A 82 -14.15 5.20 13.24
CA ALA A 82 -15.48 4.68 13.55
C ALA A 82 -16.56 5.73 13.25
N GLY A 83 -17.64 5.31 12.62
CA GLY A 83 -18.72 6.18 12.15
C GLY A 83 -18.40 6.97 10.85
N GLN A 84 -17.17 6.89 10.32
CA GLN A 84 -16.77 7.51 9.06
C GLN A 84 -16.71 6.48 7.92
N LEU A 85 -16.41 5.22 8.24
CA LEU A 85 -16.29 4.13 7.27
C LEU A 85 -17.57 3.31 7.20
N ILE A 86 -17.94 2.81 6.01
CA ILE A 86 -19.17 2.05 5.78
C ILE A 86 -19.21 0.82 6.68
N ARG A 87 -20.25 0.71 7.53
CA ARG A 87 -20.47 -0.41 8.47
C ARG A 87 -19.38 -0.58 9.53
N LEU A 88 -18.64 0.46 9.84
CA LEU A 88 -17.75 0.52 11.00
C LEU A 88 -18.26 1.61 11.96
N ASP A 89 -19.39 1.34 12.60
CA ASP A 89 -20.10 2.35 13.40
C ASP A 89 -19.45 2.57 14.77
N GLN A 90 -18.91 1.51 15.37
CA GLN A 90 -18.33 1.54 16.70
C GLN A 90 -17.10 0.66 16.83
N LEU A 91 -16.18 1.09 17.67
CA LEU A 91 -14.98 0.35 18.07
C LEU A 91 -14.91 0.30 19.60
N PRO A 92 -14.21 -0.69 20.19
CA PRO A 92 -13.94 -0.74 21.61
C PRO A 92 -13.33 0.57 22.12
N SER A 93 -13.80 1.07 23.26
CA SER A 93 -13.19 2.21 23.93
C SER A 93 -11.98 1.78 24.77
N PRO A 94 -10.91 2.57 24.84
CA PRO A 94 -9.78 2.25 25.69
C PRO A 94 -10.18 2.27 27.16
N PRO A 95 -9.50 1.49 28.02
CA PRO A 95 -9.60 1.65 29.47
C PRO A 95 -9.36 3.11 29.90
N LYS A 96 -10.03 3.54 30.97
CA LYS A 96 -9.88 4.91 31.50
C LYS A 96 -8.54 5.13 32.24
N ASP A 97 -7.85 4.05 32.55
CA ASP A 97 -6.56 4.05 33.24
C ASP A 97 -5.41 4.42 32.28
N GLU A 98 -4.20 4.55 32.85
CA GLU A 98 -2.99 4.74 32.07
C GLU A 98 -2.83 3.63 31.01
N MET A 99 -2.45 4.01 29.80
CA MET A 99 -2.27 3.12 28.65
C MET A 99 -0.84 3.12 28.13
N CYS A 100 -0.34 1.92 27.81
CA CYS A 100 0.86 1.71 27.02
C CYS A 100 0.47 1.56 25.54
N TRP A 101 0.29 2.66 24.81
CA TRP A 101 -0.19 2.66 23.43
C TRP A 101 0.66 1.80 22.49
N SER A 102 1.98 1.73 22.72
CA SER A 102 2.86 0.84 21.94
C SER A 102 2.56 -0.65 22.19
N ALA A 103 2.07 -1.03 23.37
CA ALA A 103 1.65 -2.41 23.64
C ALA A 103 0.34 -2.76 22.93
N GLY A 104 -0.59 -1.80 22.88
CA GLY A 104 -1.84 -1.92 22.12
C GLY A 104 -1.57 -2.08 20.63
N LEU A 105 -0.73 -1.20 20.05
CA LEU A 105 -0.32 -1.26 18.65
C LEU A 105 0.34 -2.61 18.32
N ASN A 106 1.31 -3.04 19.12
CA ASN A 106 2.02 -4.29 18.92
C ASN A 106 1.06 -5.48 18.86
N ALA A 107 0.12 -5.55 19.80
CA ALA A 107 -0.88 -6.62 19.85
C ALA A 107 -1.89 -6.56 18.71
N ALA A 108 -2.36 -5.36 18.34
CA ALA A 108 -3.27 -5.17 17.21
C ALA A 108 -2.64 -5.60 15.89
N TYR A 109 -1.41 -5.14 15.62
CA TYR A 109 -0.69 -5.49 14.40
C TYR A 109 -0.46 -7.00 14.30
N ALA A 110 0.06 -7.61 15.37
CA ALA A 110 0.27 -9.05 15.42
C ALA A 110 -1.02 -9.84 15.17
N ALA A 111 -2.14 -9.46 15.80
CA ALA A 111 -3.42 -10.12 15.63
C ALA A 111 -3.95 -10.03 14.19
N MET A 112 -3.84 -8.86 13.54
CA MET A 112 -4.22 -8.67 12.15
C MET A 112 -3.40 -9.54 11.20
N LEU A 113 -2.07 -9.55 11.37
CA LEU A 113 -1.21 -10.36 10.50
C LEU A 113 -1.43 -11.86 10.72
N ARG A 114 -1.63 -12.34 11.96
CA ARG A 114 -1.99 -13.75 12.22
C ARG A 114 -3.27 -14.15 11.51
N TYR A 115 -4.26 -13.29 11.47
CA TYR A 115 -5.50 -13.55 10.75
C TYR A 115 -5.26 -13.71 9.25
N PHE A 116 -4.58 -12.76 8.61
CA PHE A 116 -4.36 -12.79 7.16
C PHE A 116 -3.37 -13.87 6.70
N TYR A 117 -2.42 -14.23 7.54
CA TYR A 117 -1.35 -15.20 7.20
C TYR A 117 -1.48 -16.53 7.96
N ALA A 118 -2.66 -16.85 8.53
CA ALA A 118 -2.89 -18.03 9.36
C ALA A 118 -2.48 -19.36 8.68
N SER A 119 -2.64 -19.45 7.36
CA SER A 119 -2.30 -20.65 6.59
C SER A 119 -0.79 -20.81 6.31
N PHE A 120 0.05 -19.86 6.69
CA PHE A 120 1.49 -19.84 6.41
C PHE A 120 2.29 -19.89 7.71
N SER A 121 2.69 -21.10 8.13
CA SER A 121 3.36 -21.31 9.42
C SER A 121 4.64 -20.50 9.60
N SER A 122 5.44 -20.31 8.54
CA SER A 122 6.63 -19.47 8.56
C SER A 122 6.33 -17.99 8.79
N CYS A 123 5.20 -17.51 8.23
CA CYS A 123 4.73 -16.15 8.47
C CYS A 123 4.30 -15.99 9.93
N VAL A 124 3.49 -16.94 10.45
CA VAL A 124 3.05 -16.93 11.85
C VAL A 124 4.23 -16.93 12.82
N ALA A 125 5.23 -17.79 12.60
CA ALA A 125 6.44 -17.81 13.42
C ALA A 125 7.21 -16.47 13.42
N SER A 126 7.27 -15.81 12.26
CA SER A 126 7.91 -14.48 12.13
C SER A 126 7.12 -13.40 12.88
N ILE A 127 5.78 -13.45 12.83
CA ILE A 127 4.89 -12.55 13.55
C ILE A 127 5.05 -12.72 15.06
N ASP A 128 5.06 -13.96 15.55
CA ASP A 128 5.23 -14.28 16.98
C ASP A 128 6.58 -13.82 17.50
N SER A 129 7.64 -14.04 16.73
CA SER A 129 8.98 -13.56 17.05
C SER A 129 9.04 -12.02 17.13
N MET A 130 8.40 -11.33 16.17
CA MET A 130 8.34 -9.87 16.17
C MET A 130 7.56 -9.36 17.38
N GLU A 131 6.35 -9.86 17.64
CA GLU A 131 5.53 -9.43 18.78
C GLU A 131 6.31 -9.56 20.10
N LYS A 132 6.96 -10.71 20.31
CA LYS A 132 7.76 -10.96 21.50
C LYS A 132 8.97 -10.03 21.61
N SER A 133 9.68 -9.75 20.51
CA SER A 133 10.85 -8.87 20.52
C SER A 133 10.50 -7.44 20.95
N GLN A 134 9.28 -6.99 20.70
CA GLN A 134 8.80 -5.66 21.04
C GLN A 134 8.34 -5.51 22.50
N GLU A 135 8.17 -6.60 23.25
CA GLU A 135 7.74 -6.55 24.66
C GLU A 135 8.76 -5.79 25.55
N GLN A 136 10.04 -5.81 25.20
CA GLN A 136 11.08 -5.09 25.93
C GLN A 136 10.89 -3.56 25.90
N LEU A 137 10.19 -3.01 24.88
CA LEU A 137 9.91 -1.58 24.78
C LEU A 137 8.88 -1.08 25.80
N GLN A 138 8.22 -2.01 26.50
CA GLN A 138 7.10 -1.75 27.41
C GLN A 138 7.55 -1.70 28.89
N SER A 139 8.83 -1.92 29.16
CA SER A 139 9.41 -2.12 30.51
C SER A 139 9.22 -0.96 31.50
N ARG A 140 8.82 0.23 31.04
CA ARG A 140 8.55 1.40 31.89
C ARG A 140 7.14 1.41 32.50
N TYR A 141 6.25 0.57 32.02
CA TYR A 141 4.87 0.47 32.49
C TYR A 141 4.72 -0.72 33.46
N SER A 142 3.72 -0.67 34.31
CA SER A 142 3.35 -1.83 35.12
C SER A 142 2.91 -2.99 34.25
N ASN A 143 3.08 -4.22 34.72
CA ASN A 143 2.57 -5.39 34.01
C ASN A 143 1.06 -5.31 33.77
N GLU A 144 0.30 -4.77 34.73
CA GLU A 144 -1.16 -4.59 34.60
C GLU A 144 -1.50 -3.62 33.46
N THR A 145 -0.83 -2.45 33.38
CA THR A 145 -1.00 -1.49 32.29
C THR A 145 -0.70 -2.12 30.94
N VAL A 146 0.39 -2.88 30.84
CA VAL A 146 0.77 -3.56 29.58
C VAL A 146 -0.27 -4.60 29.18
N ILE A 147 -0.76 -5.42 30.09
CA ILE A 147 -1.76 -6.45 29.83
C ILE A 147 -3.07 -5.81 29.33
N LYS A 148 -3.59 -4.79 30.03
CA LYS A 148 -4.80 -4.05 29.63
C LYS A 148 -4.65 -3.42 28.25
N SER A 149 -3.50 -2.83 27.96
CA SER A 149 -3.23 -2.19 26.68
C SER A 149 -3.15 -3.21 25.51
N ARG A 150 -2.52 -4.35 25.73
CA ARG A 150 -2.49 -5.45 24.76
C ARG A 150 -3.88 -6.01 24.49
N GLU A 151 -4.68 -6.17 25.55
CA GLU A 151 -6.05 -6.65 25.38
C GLU A 151 -6.91 -5.68 24.58
N TYR A 152 -6.79 -4.37 24.85
CA TYR A 152 -7.45 -3.35 24.04
C TYR A 152 -7.04 -3.44 22.56
N GLY A 153 -5.74 -3.54 22.25
CA GLY A 153 -5.26 -3.70 20.88
C GLY A 153 -5.82 -4.94 20.19
N LYS A 154 -5.93 -6.08 20.91
CA LYS A 154 -6.55 -7.31 20.38
C LYS A 154 -8.04 -7.13 20.10
N GLN A 155 -8.77 -6.42 20.97
CA GLN A 155 -10.19 -6.13 20.76
C GLN A 155 -10.42 -5.25 19.54
N ILE A 156 -9.60 -4.21 19.33
CA ILE A 156 -9.60 -3.42 18.08
C ILE A 156 -9.40 -4.33 16.88
N ALA A 157 -8.35 -5.15 16.88
CA ALA A 157 -8.07 -6.06 15.78
C ALA A 157 -9.22 -7.04 15.53
N ALA A 158 -9.81 -7.63 16.56
CA ALA A 158 -10.94 -8.56 16.43
C ALA A 158 -12.14 -7.87 15.76
N THR A 159 -12.49 -6.65 16.17
CA THR A 159 -13.59 -5.89 15.56
C THR A 159 -13.31 -5.58 14.08
N ILE A 160 -12.08 -5.16 13.75
CA ILE A 160 -11.70 -4.89 12.35
C ILE A 160 -11.68 -6.19 11.51
N ILE A 161 -11.23 -7.31 12.07
CA ILE A 161 -11.29 -8.62 11.41
C ILE A 161 -12.74 -8.99 11.10
N ASP A 162 -13.65 -8.89 12.07
CA ASP A 162 -15.06 -9.24 11.87
C ASP A 162 -15.72 -8.31 10.84
N TRP A 163 -15.41 -7.03 10.87
CA TRP A 163 -15.84 -6.08 9.84
C TRP A 163 -15.28 -6.45 8.45
N SER A 164 -14.02 -6.87 8.35
CA SER A 164 -13.39 -7.25 7.08
C SER A 164 -14.03 -8.50 6.44
N LYS A 165 -14.58 -9.41 7.22
CA LYS A 165 -15.28 -10.62 6.73
C LYS A 165 -16.58 -10.31 5.97
N THR A 166 -17.10 -9.10 6.08
CA THR A 166 -18.35 -8.68 5.46
C THR A 166 -18.15 -7.81 4.21
N ASP A 167 -16.95 -7.76 3.66
CA ASP A 167 -16.61 -6.90 2.53
C ASP A 167 -16.89 -7.53 1.15
N GLY A 168 -17.19 -8.81 1.08
CA GLY A 168 -17.52 -9.51 -0.17
C GLY A 168 -16.32 -10.15 -0.88
N SER A 169 -15.12 -10.07 -0.28
CA SER A 169 -13.87 -10.61 -0.87
C SER A 169 -13.82 -12.14 -1.00
N ASP A 170 -14.73 -12.84 -0.32
CA ASP A 170 -14.90 -14.30 -0.35
C ASP A 170 -15.84 -14.79 -1.45
N ASN A 171 -16.24 -13.91 -2.37
CA ASN A 171 -17.10 -14.26 -3.50
C ASN A 171 -16.43 -15.28 -4.40
N ALA A 172 -16.87 -16.54 -4.30
CA ALA A 172 -16.35 -17.69 -5.02
C ALA A 172 -17.22 -18.10 -6.22
N MET A 173 -18.07 -17.22 -6.73
CA MET A 173 -18.90 -17.52 -7.89
C MET A 173 -18.02 -17.86 -9.10
N SER A 174 -18.48 -18.81 -9.93
CA SER A 174 -17.80 -19.13 -11.18
C SER A 174 -17.88 -17.96 -12.15
N TYR A 175 -16.75 -17.63 -12.77
CA TYR A 175 -16.65 -16.59 -13.79
C TYR A 175 -16.49 -17.22 -15.17
N ASN A 176 -17.40 -16.87 -16.08
CA ASN A 176 -17.30 -17.25 -17.48
C ASN A 176 -16.93 -15.99 -18.30
N PRO A 177 -15.70 -15.90 -18.84
CA PRO A 177 -15.30 -14.77 -19.65
C PRO A 177 -16.20 -14.61 -20.87
N GLN A 178 -16.58 -13.37 -21.18
CA GLN A 178 -17.25 -13.06 -22.44
C GLN A 178 -16.32 -13.39 -23.60
N GLN A 179 -16.88 -13.97 -24.67
CA GLN A 179 -16.15 -14.29 -25.89
C GLN A 179 -16.39 -13.18 -26.93
N GLY A 180 -15.35 -12.81 -27.68
CA GLY A 180 -15.46 -11.81 -28.74
C GLY A 180 -14.13 -11.17 -29.11
N GLU A 181 -14.12 -10.47 -30.23
CA GLU A 181 -12.95 -9.72 -30.66
C GLU A 181 -12.64 -8.58 -29.67
N GLY A 182 -11.37 -8.35 -29.40
CA GLY A 182 -10.93 -7.32 -28.44
C GLY A 182 -11.16 -7.62 -26.97
N LEU A 183 -11.79 -8.75 -26.66
CA LEU A 183 -12.02 -9.17 -25.29
C LEU A 183 -10.84 -10.01 -24.75
N TRP A 184 -10.62 -9.91 -23.45
CA TRP A 184 -9.55 -10.65 -22.77
C TRP A 184 -9.81 -12.15 -22.78
N ILE A 185 -8.75 -12.88 -23.04
CA ILE A 185 -8.66 -14.33 -22.87
C ILE A 185 -7.42 -14.67 -22.05
N PRO A 186 -7.35 -15.86 -21.39
CA PRO A 186 -6.13 -16.33 -20.74
C PRO A 186 -4.91 -16.21 -21.65
N THR A 187 -3.79 -15.75 -21.11
CA THR A 187 -2.57 -15.40 -21.85
C THR A 187 -1.45 -16.41 -21.64
N PRO A 188 -0.54 -16.57 -22.63
CA PRO A 188 0.64 -17.41 -22.45
C PRO A 188 1.56 -16.89 -21.33
N PRO A 189 2.46 -17.73 -20.75
CA PRO A 189 2.66 -19.15 -21.11
C PRO A 189 1.70 -20.10 -20.41
N SER A 190 1.11 -19.74 -19.27
CA SER A 190 0.35 -20.66 -18.40
C SER A 190 -1.15 -20.72 -18.69
N TYR A 191 -1.69 -19.75 -19.44
CA TYR A 191 -3.13 -19.64 -19.73
C TYR A 191 -4.00 -19.74 -18.47
N THR A 192 -3.53 -19.12 -17.39
CA THR A 192 -4.20 -19.13 -16.08
C THR A 192 -5.60 -18.48 -16.19
N PRO A 193 -6.64 -19.10 -15.61
CA PRO A 193 -7.98 -18.53 -15.55
C PRO A 193 -8.02 -17.14 -14.90
N ALA A 194 -9.10 -16.40 -15.13
CA ALA A 194 -9.32 -15.06 -14.59
C ALA A 194 -9.15 -15.03 -13.06
N SER A 195 -8.29 -14.12 -12.57
CA SER A 195 -8.04 -13.95 -11.14
C SER A 195 -9.01 -12.92 -10.55
N THR A 196 -9.69 -13.28 -9.47
CA THR A 196 -10.53 -12.38 -8.64
C THR A 196 -11.53 -11.52 -9.42
N PRO A 197 -12.38 -12.12 -10.28
CA PRO A 197 -13.24 -11.38 -11.20
C PRO A 197 -14.29 -10.51 -10.50
N TYR A 198 -14.63 -10.79 -9.26
CA TYR A 198 -15.65 -10.09 -8.51
C TYR A 198 -15.09 -9.08 -7.50
N TRP A 199 -13.79 -8.82 -7.51
CA TRP A 199 -13.13 -7.91 -6.56
C TRP A 199 -13.67 -6.48 -6.61
N GLY A 200 -14.08 -6.00 -7.78
CA GLY A 200 -14.73 -4.70 -7.95
C GLY A 200 -16.07 -4.56 -7.23
N GLY A 201 -16.70 -5.68 -6.86
CA GLY A 201 -17.92 -5.71 -6.05
C GLY A 201 -17.71 -5.71 -4.54
N ASN A 202 -16.46 -5.66 -4.06
CA ASN A 202 -16.18 -5.57 -2.63
C ASN A 202 -16.70 -4.26 -2.05
N ARG A 203 -17.07 -4.28 -0.75
CA ARG A 203 -17.50 -3.07 -0.05
C ARG A 203 -16.38 -2.02 -0.06
N SER A 204 -16.66 -0.83 -0.60
CA SER A 204 -15.81 0.35 -0.43
C SER A 204 -15.79 0.80 1.04
N LEU A 205 -14.76 1.54 1.43
CA LEU A 205 -14.65 2.12 2.76
C LEU A 205 -15.54 3.35 2.90
N THR A 206 -15.70 4.11 1.81
CA THR A 206 -16.44 5.37 1.75
C THR A 206 -17.62 5.28 0.79
N LYS A 207 -18.64 6.10 1.00
CA LYS A 207 -19.84 6.14 0.14
C LYS A 207 -19.50 6.74 -1.22
N ASP A 208 -20.31 6.40 -2.22
CA ASP A 208 -20.30 7.01 -3.56
C ASP A 208 -18.97 6.90 -4.34
N LEU A 209 -18.10 5.93 -3.97
CA LEU A 209 -16.85 5.71 -4.67
C LEU A 209 -17.06 5.30 -6.14
N LEU A 210 -18.02 4.40 -6.39
CA LEU A 210 -18.33 3.85 -7.72
C LEU A 210 -19.45 4.66 -8.38
N THR A 211 -19.14 5.86 -8.87
CA THR A 211 -20.04 6.65 -9.72
C THR A 211 -19.66 6.47 -11.20
N GLU A 212 -20.60 6.72 -12.13
CA GLU A 212 -20.30 6.66 -13.56
C GLU A 212 -19.19 7.63 -13.99
N GLU A 213 -19.02 8.74 -13.27
CA GLU A 213 -17.95 9.72 -13.49
C GLU A 213 -16.55 9.18 -13.19
N ASN A 214 -16.45 8.18 -12.35
CA ASN A 214 -15.18 7.51 -12.03
C ASN A 214 -14.77 6.48 -13.09
N LEU A 215 -15.70 6.09 -13.97
CA LEU A 215 -15.44 5.10 -15.00
C LEU A 215 -14.83 5.75 -16.24
N LEU A 216 -13.74 5.16 -16.68
CA LEU A 216 -12.96 5.65 -17.81
C LEU A 216 -13.44 5.01 -19.11
N ARG A 217 -13.41 5.77 -20.20
CA ARG A 217 -13.67 5.22 -21.54
C ARG A 217 -12.36 4.73 -22.14
N GLN A 218 -12.40 3.56 -22.77
CA GLN A 218 -11.28 3.02 -23.53
C GLN A 218 -11.47 3.29 -25.04
N PRO A 219 -10.39 3.29 -25.85
CA PRO A 219 -10.51 3.31 -27.31
C PRO A 219 -11.27 2.08 -27.81
N ALA A 220 -12.07 2.27 -28.85
CA ALA A 220 -12.76 1.17 -29.52
C ALA A 220 -11.74 0.18 -30.11
N TYR A 221 -12.00 -1.12 -29.93
CA TYR A 221 -11.18 -2.17 -30.55
C TYR A 221 -11.22 -2.04 -32.08
N SER A 222 -10.06 -2.20 -32.71
CA SER A 222 -9.92 -2.21 -34.16
C SER A 222 -8.60 -2.88 -34.54
N THR A 223 -8.59 -3.55 -35.70
CA THR A 223 -7.42 -4.14 -36.33
C THR A 223 -6.86 -3.29 -37.49
N ASP A 224 -7.55 -2.18 -37.85
CA ASP A 224 -7.06 -1.23 -38.86
C ASP A 224 -5.73 -0.58 -38.36
N PRO A 225 -4.63 -0.67 -39.15
CA PRO A 225 -3.35 -0.05 -38.82
C PRO A 225 -3.42 1.46 -38.55
N ASN A 226 -4.41 2.15 -39.05
CA ASN A 226 -4.61 3.58 -38.82
C ASN A 226 -5.41 3.91 -37.54
N SER A 227 -6.01 2.92 -36.92
CA SER A 227 -6.81 3.10 -35.69
C SER A 227 -5.94 3.42 -34.48
N ASP A 228 -6.54 4.08 -33.50
CA ASP A 228 -5.86 4.37 -32.24
C ASP A 228 -5.54 3.09 -31.46
N PHE A 229 -6.40 2.06 -31.55
CA PHE A 229 -6.16 0.79 -30.87
C PHE A 229 -4.93 0.06 -31.44
N TYR A 230 -4.83 -0.04 -32.78
CA TYR A 230 -3.65 -0.64 -33.42
C TYR A 230 -2.39 0.12 -33.08
N LYS A 231 -2.42 1.46 -33.15
CA LYS A 231 -1.26 2.31 -32.81
C LYS A 231 -0.79 2.11 -31.38
N MET A 232 -1.72 1.96 -30.41
CA MET A 232 -1.36 1.64 -29.02
C MET A 232 -0.67 0.28 -28.92
N ALA A 233 -1.17 -0.75 -29.60
CA ALA A 233 -0.57 -2.07 -29.57
C ALA A 233 0.81 -2.09 -30.25
N ASN A 234 0.92 -1.40 -31.40
CA ASN A 234 2.19 -1.25 -32.11
C ASN A 234 3.22 -0.44 -31.32
N GLU A 235 2.78 0.53 -30.49
CA GLU A 235 3.68 1.21 -29.56
C GLU A 235 4.30 0.23 -28.55
N VAL A 236 3.48 -0.64 -27.94
CA VAL A 236 3.98 -1.66 -26.99
C VAL A 236 4.99 -2.58 -27.66
N PHE A 237 4.67 -3.07 -28.86
CA PHE A 237 5.57 -3.89 -29.67
C PHE A 237 6.91 -3.16 -29.95
N THR A 238 6.84 -1.96 -30.51
CA THR A 238 8.03 -1.19 -30.89
C THR A 238 8.91 -0.83 -29.68
N VAL A 239 8.29 -0.42 -28.56
CA VAL A 239 9.02 -0.09 -27.33
C VAL A 239 9.73 -1.33 -26.79
N SER A 240 9.08 -2.48 -26.76
CA SER A 240 9.66 -3.72 -26.22
C SER A 240 10.84 -4.25 -27.04
N GLU A 241 10.84 -4.02 -28.35
CA GLU A 241 11.96 -4.41 -29.25
C GLU A 241 13.19 -3.50 -29.09
N HIS A 242 13.02 -2.28 -28.54
CA HIS A 242 14.08 -1.27 -28.48
C HIS A 242 14.35 -0.75 -27.06
N LEU A 243 14.07 -1.57 -26.02
CA LEU A 243 14.31 -1.18 -24.63
C LEU A 243 15.78 -0.87 -24.37
N THR A 244 16.03 0.28 -23.74
CA THR A 244 17.33 0.54 -23.13
C THR A 244 17.55 -0.39 -21.92
N PRO A 245 18.81 -0.63 -21.50
CA PRO A 245 19.08 -1.41 -20.29
C PRO A 245 18.34 -0.88 -19.05
N GLU A 246 18.20 0.44 -18.91
CA GLU A 246 17.49 1.07 -17.79
C GLU A 246 15.98 0.82 -17.86
N GLN A 247 15.36 0.93 -19.03
CA GLN A 247 13.93 0.62 -19.21
C GLN A 247 13.64 -0.85 -18.89
N LYS A 248 14.53 -1.76 -19.30
CA LYS A 248 14.42 -3.17 -18.96
C LYS A 248 14.57 -3.41 -17.46
N ALA A 249 15.55 -2.75 -16.83
CA ALA A 249 15.72 -2.81 -15.37
C ALA A 249 14.48 -2.26 -14.63
N THR A 250 13.87 -1.18 -15.14
CA THR A 250 12.63 -0.61 -14.60
C THR A 250 11.46 -1.59 -14.71
N ALA A 251 11.31 -2.32 -15.82
CA ALA A 251 10.27 -3.33 -15.95
C ALA A 251 10.39 -4.42 -14.89
N PHE A 252 11.59 -4.91 -14.59
CA PHE A 252 11.84 -5.90 -13.56
C PHE A 252 11.76 -5.34 -12.14
N TYR A 253 12.19 -4.10 -11.91
CA TYR A 253 12.13 -3.47 -10.59
C TYR A 253 10.69 -3.39 -10.06
N TRP A 254 9.75 -3.08 -10.95
CA TRP A 254 8.32 -2.98 -10.69
C TRP A 254 7.53 -4.24 -11.11
N ASP A 255 8.16 -5.39 -11.25
CA ASP A 255 7.43 -6.62 -11.54
C ASP A 255 6.40 -6.90 -10.44
N ASP A 256 6.82 -6.76 -9.18
CA ASP A 256 5.97 -6.85 -8.00
C ASP A 256 5.09 -8.12 -7.93
N SER A 257 5.42 -9.13 -8.73
CA SER A 257 4.71 -10.41 -8.72
C SER A 257 4.95 -11.17 -7.40
N PRO A 258 3.93 -11.79 -6.80
CA PRO A 258 4.07 -12.55 -5.57
C PRO A 258 4.71 -13.93 -5.83
N ASN A 259 5.93 -13.93 -6.36
CA ASN A 259 6.69 -15.11 -6.76
C ASN A 259 7.79 -15.53 -5.77
N GLY A 260 7.76 -14.98 -4.55
CA GLY A 260 8.77 -15.21 -3.52
C GLY A 260 9.90 -14.17 -3.49
N SER A 261 10.05 -13.35 -4.53
CA SER A 261 11.11 -12.33 -4.61
C SER A 261 10.59 -10.92 -4.35
N TYR A 262 9.40 -10.60 -4.84
CA TYR A 262 8.82 -9.26 -4.77
C TYR A 262 7.79 -9.12 -3.64
N LYS A 263 7.54 -7.87 -3.23
CA LYS A 263 6.67 -7.50 -2.10
C LYS A 263 5.23 -7.16 -2.52
N THR A 264 4.87 -7.28 -3.79
CA THR A 264 3.69 -6.68 -4.44
C THR A 264 3.71 -5.14 -4.37
N VAL A 265 2.89 -4.48 -5.18
CA VAL A 265 2.80 -3.02 -5.17
C VAL A 265 2.41 -2.46 -3.78
N TYR A 266 1.62 -3.19 -3.00
CA TYR A 266 1.22 -2.77 -1.63
C TYR A 266 2.38 -2.82 -0.64
N GLY A 267 3.15 -3.90 -0.63
CA GLY A 267 4.33 -4.02 0.22
C GLY A 267 5.47 -3.11 -0.23
N HIS A 268 5.59 -2.85 -1.53
CA HIS A 268 6.56 -1.92 -2.09
C HIS A 268 6.28 -0.49 -1.58
N TRP A 269 5.06 0.03 -1.76
CA TRP A 269 4.67 1.34 -1.23
C TRP A 269 4.72 1.43 0.30
N THR A 270 4.45 0.33 1.00
CA THR A 270 4.64 0.28 2.46
C THR A 270 6.12 0.37 2.86
N SER A 271 7.03 -0.23 2.08
CA SER A 271 8.48 -0.09 2.31
C SER A 271 8.93 1.35 2.06
N LEU A 272 8.46 2.01 0.99
CA LEU A 272 8.71 3.43 0.72
C LEU A 272 8.22 4.31 1.88
N LEU A 273 7.00 4.09 2.35
CA LEU A 273 6.46 4.82 3.49
C LEU A 273 7.29 4.59 4.76
N SER A 274 7.74 3.35 5.02
CA SER A 274 8.63 3.06 6.16
C SER A 274 9.92 3.89 6.09
N GLY A 275 10.51 4.03 4.90
CA GLY A 275 11.65 4.91 4.64
C GLY A 275 11.34 6.39 4.92
N LEU A 276 10.24 6.90 4.40
CA LEU A 276 9.81 8.29 4.61
C LEU A 276 9.54 8.60 6.08
N VAL A 277 8.88 7.69 6.78
CA VAL A 277 8.61 7.82 8.22
C VAL A 277 9.91 7.98 9.01
N LYS A 278 10.93 7.19 8.68
CA LYS A 278 12.27 7.27 9.29
C LYS A 278 12.99 8.55 8.88
N GLN A 279 12.94 8.92 7.60
CA GLN A 279 13.60 10.12 7.05
C GLN A 279 13.08 11.41 7.70
N HIS A 280 11.76 11.50 7.96
CA HIS A 280 11.11 12.71 8.50
C HIS A 280 10.90 12.66 10.02
N ASP A 281 11.34 11.62 10.72
CA ASP A 281 11.16 11.41 12.18
C ASP A 281 9.71 11.70 12.63
N LEU A 282 8.73 11.12 11.90
CA LEU A 282 7.32 11.41 12.15
C LEU A 282 6.90 10.96 13.55
N PRO A 283 6.01 11.68 14.24
CA PRO A 283 5.31 11.16 15.42
C PRO A 283 4.57 9.85 15.09
N LEU A 284 4.46 8.93 16.07
CA LEU A 284 3.84 7.62 15.86
C LEU A 284 2.44 7.71 15.26
N ILE A 285 1.59 8.60 15.78
CA ILE A 285 0.22 8.77 15.28
C ILE A 285 0.19 9.29 13.83
N LYS A 286 1.09 10.22 13.48
CA LYS A 286 1.22 10.71 12.10
C LYS A 286 1.70 9.64 11.14
N ALA A 287 2.61 8.77 11.58
CA ALA A 287 3.05 7.62 10.80
C ALA A 287 1.92 6.60 10.61
N ALA A 288 1.10 6.36 11.65
CA ALA A 288 -0.08 5.50 11.55
C ALA A 288 -1.17 6.11 10.67
N GLU A 289 -1.41 7.42 10.73
CA GLU A 289 -2.28 8.16 9.80
C GLU A 289 -1.82 7.97 8.36
N ALA A 290 -0.52 8.20 8.07
CA ALA A 290 0.04 8.05 6.74
C ALA A 290 -0.13 6.61 6.21
N PHE A 291 0.07 5.62 7.07
CA PHE A 291 -0.13 4.22 6.71
C PHE A 291 -1.59 3.90 6.43
N ALA A 292 -2.52 4.35 7.28
CA ALA A 292 -3.95 4.16 7.07
C ALA A 292 -4.43 4.89 5.81
N LYS A 293 -4.10 6.17 5.63
CA LYS A 293 -4.53 6.99 4.50
C LYS A 293 -4.03 6.41 3.16
N MET A 294 -2.75 6.06 3.08
CA MET A 294 -2.17 5.46 1.88
C MET A 294 -2.85 4.12 1.53
N THR A 295 -2.97 3.23 2.50
CA THR A 295 -3.50 1.88 2.23
C THR A 295 -5.01 1.88 1.99
N MET A 296 -5.78 2.77 2.62
CA MET A 296 -7.19 3.00 2.30
C MET A 296 -7.37 3.49 0.87
N SER A 297 -6.56 4.46 0.44
CA SER A 297 -6.57 4.98 -0.94
C SER A 297 -6.23 3.89 -1.95
N MET A 298 -5.24 3.03 -1.65
CA MET A 298 -4.89 1.89 -2.49
C MET A 298 -5.99 0.81 -2.52
N TYR A 299 -6.70 0.59 -1.41
CA TYR A 299 -7.81 -0.35 -1.34
C TYR A 299 -9.00 0.11 -2.22
N GLU A 300 -9.40 1.38 -2.10
CA GLU A 300 -10.44 1.97 -2.95
C GLU A 300 -10.03 1.96 -4.43
N ALA A 301 -8.77 2.29 -4.73
CA ALA A 301 -8.22 2.22 -6.07
C ALA A 301 -8.23 0.79 -6.64
N ALA A 302 -8.02 -0.23 -5.81
CA ALA A 302 -8.09 -1.63 -6.22
C ALA A 302 -9.52 -2.06 -6.59
N ILE A 303 -10.53 -1.64 -5.84
CA ILE A 303 -11.94 -1.87 -6.16
C ILE A 303 -12.28 -1.25 -7.51
N LEU A 304 -11.95 0.04 -7.70
CA LEU A 304 -12.19 0.76 -8.97
C LEU A 304 -11.46 0.13 -10.16
N ALA A 305 -10.20 -0.27 -9.96
CA ALA A 305 -9.42 -0.91 -11.02
C ALA A 305 -10.03 -2.26 -11.43
N TRP A 306 -10.47 -3.08 -10.47
CA TRP A 306 -11.06 -4.39 -10.75
C TRP A 306 -12.46 -4.30 -11.33
N ASP A 307 -13.28 -3.34 -10.88
CA ASP A 307 -14.54 -3.03 -11.55
C ASP A 307 -14.33 -2.69 -13.05
N GLY A 308 -13.41 -1.77 -13.33
CA GLY A 308 -13.06 -1.40 -14.70
C GLY A 308 -12.53 -2.58 -15.52
N LYS A 309 -11.65 -3.42 -14.94
CA LYS A 309 -11.07 -4.58 -15.64
C LYS A 309 -12.14 -5.53 -16.17
N TYR A 310 -13.05 -5.94 -15.32
CA TYR A 310 -14.05 -6.94 -15.69
C TYR A 310 -15.28 -6.34 -16.38
N LYS A 311 -15.52 -5.04 -16.23
CA LYS A 311 -16.55 -4.30 -16.98
C LYS A 311 -16.15 -4.11 -18.44
N TYR A 312 -14.91 -3.67 -18.71
CA TYR A 312 -14.44 -3.40 -20.08
C TYR A 312 -13.81 -4.62 -20.75
N ASN A 313 -13.30 -5.55 -19.98
CA ASN A 313 -12.76 -6.85 -20.42
C ASN A 313 -11.77 -6.77 -21.60
N VAL A 314 -10.83 -5.80 -21.59
CA VAL A 314 -9.94 -5.47 -22.70
C VAL A 314 -8.86 -6.52 -22.92
N VAL A 315 -8.61 -6.86 -24.18
CA VAL A 315 -7.54 -7.76 -24.63
C VAL A 315 -6.15 -7.26 -24.23
N ARG A 316 -5.29 -8.19 -23.81
CA ARG A 316 -3.88 -7.90 -23.47
C ARG A 316 -3.01 -7.69 -24.71
N PRO A 317 -1.94 -6.88 -24.60
CA PRO A 317 -0.98 -6.68 -25.68
C PRO A 317 -0.47 -7.98 -26.29
N VAL A 318 -0.14 -9.00 -25.48
CA VAL A 318 0.38 -10.28 -25.99
C VAL A 318 -0.60 -10.94 -26.94
N THR A 319 -1.88 -10.99 -26.62
CA THR A 319 -2.90 -11.57 -27.49
C THR A 319 -3.05 -10.80 -28.78
N TYR A 320 -3.19 -9.46 -28.68
CA TYR A 320 -3.37 -8.61 -29.83
C TYR A 320 -2.17 -8.61 -30.77
N ILE A 321 -0.94 -8.44 -30.21
CA ILE A 321 0.28 -8.37 -30.99
C ILE A 321 0.55 -9.71 -31.71
N GLN A 322 0.36 -10.84 -31.03
CA GLN A 322 0.53 -12.15 -31.66
C GLN A 322 -0.45 -12.40 -32.80
N GLN A 323 -1.67 -11.90 -32.69
CA GLN A 323 -2.70 -12.09 -33.73
C GLN A 323 -2.52 -11.15 -34.94
N HIS A 324 -2.03 -9.91 -34.74
CA HIS A 324 -2.13 -8.86 -35.77
C HIS A 324 -0.79 -8.19 -36.15
N ILE A 325 0.30 -8.39 -35.39
CA ILE A 325 1.57 -7.70 -35.63
C ILE A 325 2.72 -8.69 -35.81
N ASN A 326 3.00 -9.52 -34.78
CA ASN A 326 4.08 -10.50 -34.77
C ASN A 326 3.68 -11.72 -33.92
N ASN A 327 3.44 -12.85 -34.55
CA ASN A 327 2.95 -14.07 -33.92
C ASN A 327 3.93 -14.75 -32.97
N GLN A 328 5.21 -14.36 -32.96
CA GLN A 328 6.26 -14.89 -32.06
C GLN A 328 6.58 -13.93 -30.91
N TRP A 329 5.96 -12.76 -30.86
CA TRP A 329 6.27 -11.77 -29.85
C TRP A 329 5.83 -12.23 -28.45
N MET A 330 6.67 -11.97 -27.45
CA MET A 330 6.38 -12.20 -26.04
C MET A 330 6.71 -10.95 -25.21
N PRO A 331 5.92 -10.65 -24.17
CA PRO A 331 6.22 -9.55 -23.27
C PRO A 331 7.49 -9.83 -22.44
N VAL A 332 8.11 -8.77 -21.95
CA VAL A 332 9.35 -8.82 -21.14
C VAL A 332 9.09 -9.42 -19.75
N ILE A 333 7.91 -9.20 -19.19
CA ILE A 333 7.45 -9.78 -17.93
C ILE A 333 6.17 -10.55 -18.14
N VAL A 334 5.86 -11.47 -17.22
CA VAL A 334 4.67 -12.32 -17.33
C VAL A 334 3.39 -11.48 -17.27
N THR A 335 2.48 -11.73 -18.21
CA THR A 335 1.17 -11.07 -18.22
C THR A 335 0.28 -11.62 -17.11
N PRO A 336 -0.24 -10.78 -16.21
CA PRO A 336 -1.13 -11.21 -15.15
C PRO A 336 -2.48 -11.74 -15.67
N PRO A 337 -3.12 -12.73 -14.98
CA PRO A 337 -4.33 -13.40 -15.45
C PRO A 337 -5.61 -12.59 -15.17
N HIS A 338 -5.71 -11.41 -15.74
CA HIS A 338 -6.89 -10.53 -15.68
C HIS A 338 -6.89 -9.53 -16.85
N PRO A 339 -8.05 -8.93 -17.19
CA PRO A 339 -8.15 -7.97 -18.30
C PRO A 339 -7.17 -6.81 -18.23
N GLU A 340 -6.89 -6.23 -19.39
CA GLU A 340 -5.83 -5.24 -19.52
C GLU A 340 -6.17 -3.92 -18.81
N PHE A 341 -7.36 -3.34 -19.04
CA PHE A 341 -7.73 -1.96 -18.68
C PHE A 341 -8.57 -1.88 -17.40
N PRO A 342 -8.27 -0.91 -16.50
CA PRO A 342 -7.12 -0.01 -16.43
C PRO A 342 -5.85 -0.70 -15.91
N ALA A 343 -4.67 -0.06 -16.06
CA ALA A 343 -3.41 -0.59 -15.56
C ALA A 343 -3.32 -0.49 -14.03
N ALA A 344 -3.39 -1.62 -13.33
CA ALA A 344 -3.48 -1.65 -11.87
C ALA A 344 -2.28 -1.01 -11.16
N HIS A 345 -1.04 -1.24 -11.61
CA HIS A 345 0.14 -0.61 -11.01
C HIS A 345 0.08 0.92 -11.09
N ALA A 346 -0.35 1.47 -12.22
CA ALA A 346 -0.54 2.91 -12.36
C ALA A 346 -1.65 3.43 -11.42
N THR A 347 -2.76 2.69 -11.30
CA THR A 347 -3.88 3.07 -10.43
C THR A 347 -3.46 3.06 -8.96
N LEU A 348 -2.87 1.97 -8.50
CA LEU A 348 -2.49 1.80 -7.09
C LEU A 348 -1.36 2.74 -6.69
N SER A 349 -0.35 2.91 -7.56
CA SER A 349 0.79 3.78 -7.26
C SER A 349 0.41 5.26 -7.24
N ASN A 350 -0.48 5.71 -8.13
CA ASN A 350 -0.96 7.09 -8.08
C ASN A 350 -1.90 7.33 -6.89
N ALA A 351 -2.66 6.34 -6.44
CA ALA A 351 -3.43 6.44 -5.20
C ALA A 351 -2.50 6.60 -3.99
N ALA A 352 -1.45 5.78 -3.89
CA ALA A 352 -0.47 5.87 -2.82
C ALA A 352 0.28 7.23 -2.84
N ALA A 353 0.79 7.63 -4.00
CA ALA A 353 1.53 8.88 -4.14
C ALA A 353 0.65 10.10 -3.78
N THR A 354 -0.59 10.17 -4.29
CA THR A 354 -1.52 11.26 -4.01
C THR A 354 -1.85 11.33 -2.52
N ALA A 355 -2.13 10.20 -1.89
CA ALA A 355 -2.38 10.15 -0.45
C ALA A 355 -1.18 10.62 0.37
N LEU A 356 0.03 10.23 0.00
CA LEU A 356 1.24 10.63 0.71
C LEU A 356 1.65 12.08 0.42
N CYS A 357 1.45 12.60 -0.80
CA CYS A 357 1.69 14.00 -1.12
C CYS A 357 0.87 14.96 -0.24
N SER A 358 -0.36 14.58 0.15
CA SER A 358 -1.16 15.39 1.08
C SER A 358 -0.54 15.53 2.48
N LEU A 359 0.38 14.65 2.86
CA LEU A 359 1.06 14.63 4.16
C LEU A 359 2.51 15.13 4.11
N PHE A 360 3.23 14.80 3.03
CA PHE A 360 4.67 15.10 2.88
C PHE A 360 4.95 16.24 1.91
N GLY A 361 3.94 16.69 1.14
CA GLY A 361 4.09 17.69 0.08
C GLY A 361 4.53 17.10 -1.27
N ASP A 362 4.32 17.85 -2.33
CA ASP A 362 4.54 17.41 -3.72
C ASP A 362 6.02 17.26 -4.10
N THR A 363 6.93 17.93 -3.38
CA THR A 363 8.37 17.92 -3.64
C THR A 363 9.16 17.02 -2.71
N CYS A 364 8.49 16.06 -2.05
CA CYS A 364 9.12 15.10 -1.15
C CYS A 364 10.00 14.13 -1.95
N SER A 365 11.33 14.23 -1.78
CA SER A 365 12.27 13.30 -2.39
C SER A 365 12.22 11.94 -1.70
N VAL A 366 12.39 10.87 -2.48
CA VAL A 366 12.26 9.49 -2.03
C VAL A 366 13.48 8.67 -2.46
N THR A 367 14.03 7.91 -1.53
CA THR A 367 14.96 6.82 -1.83
C THR A 367 14.24 5.49 -1.67
N ASP A 368 14.25 4.69 -2.72
CA ASP A 368 13.65 3.37 -2.75
C ASP A 368 14.73 2.29 -2.67
N ASP A 369 14.86 1.72 -1.51
CA ASP A 369 15.77 0.62 -1.17
C ASP A 369 15.04 -0.73 -1.03
N SER A 370 13.80 -0.81 -1.46
CA SER A 370 12.88 -1.92 -1.20
C SER A 370 13.40 -3.29 -1.62
N TYR A 371 14.30 -3.34 -2.59
CA TYR A 371 14.78 -4.58 -3.22
C TYR A 371 16.31 -4.76 -3.19
N ILE A 372 17.03 -4.03 -2.34
CA ILE A 372 18.48 -4.22 -2.13
C ILE A 372 18.77 -5.65 -1.68
N ASP A 373 17.91 -6.22 -0.86
CA ASP A 373 18.04 -7.57 -0.30
C ASP A 373 17.95 -8.70 -1.34
N ILE A 374 17.45 -8.41 -2.55
CA ILE A 374 17.45 -9.32 -3.71
C ILE A 374 18.42 -8.88 -4.81
N GLY A 375 19.34 -7.96 -4.51
CA GLY A 375 20.40 -7.52 -5.39
C GLY A 375 20.02 -6.44 -6.41
N LEU A 376 18.81 -5.85 -6.32
CA LEU A 376 18.45 -4.70 -7.13
C LEU A 376 19.04 -3.42 -6.53
N LYS A 377 19.40 -2.48 -7.38
CA LYS A 377 19.97 -1.19 -6.95
C LYS A 377 18.87 -0.30 -6.38
N GLU A 378 19.22 0.49 -5.36
CA GLU A 378 18.34 1.57 -4.90
C GLU A 378 18.05 2.57 -6.02
N ARG A 379 16.91 3.23 -5.92
CA ARG A 379 16.45 4.27 -6.83
C ARG A 379 16.14 5.55 -6.06
N SER A 380 16.44 6.70 -6.66
CA SER A 380 16.16 8.00 -6.06
C SER A 380 15.21 8.78 -6.96
N TYR A 381 14.19 9.39 -6.36
CA TYR A 381 13.16 10.16 -7.06
C TYR A 381 13.05 11.56 -6.45
N ALA A 382 12.77 12.55 -7.30
CA ALA A 382 12.57 13.93 -6.85
C ALA A 382 11.22 14.12 -6.13
N SER A 383 10.24 13.25 -6.41
CA SER A 383 8.91 13.29 -5.82
C SER A 383 8.25 11.92 -5.75
N LEU A 384 7.22 11.79 -4.92
CA LEU A 384 6.34 10.61 -4.87
C LEU A 384 5.60 10.38 -6.19
N GLN A 385 5.28 11.45 -6.93
CA GLN A 385 4.67 11.34 -8.24
C GLN A 385 5.61 10.75 -9.29
N ASP A 386 6.93 11.00 -9.19
CA ASP A 386 7.91 10.37 -10.06
C ASP A 386 8.00 8.85 -9.82
N VAL A 387 7.88 8.42 -8.54
CA VAL A 387 7.78 7.00 -8.20
C VAL A 387 6.56 6.37 -8.89
N ALA A 388 5.37 6.97 -8.75
CA ALA A 388 4.14 6.46 -9.34
C ALA A 388 4.18 6.45 -10.87
N LYS A 389 4.80 7.46 -11.49
CA LYS A 389 5.01 7.55 -12.93
C LYS A 389 5.91 6.42 -13.44
N GLU A 390 7.01 6.14 -12.74
CA GLU A 390 7.91 5.04 -13.10
C GLU A 390 7.21 3.69 -12.95
N ALA A 391 6.47 3.47 -11.85
CA ALA A 391 5.66 2.27 -11.65
C ALA A 391 4.65 2.05 -12.79
N GLY A 392 4.01 3.10 -13.27
CA GLY A 392 3.13 3.04 -14.43
C GLY A 392 3.88 2.69 -15.73
N LEU A 393 4.98 3.40 -16.04
CA LEU A 393 5.76 3.20 -17.26
C LEU A 393 6.44 1.82 -17.32
N SER A 394 6.77 1.25 -16.17
CA SER A 394 7.33 -0.10 -16.08
C SER A 394 6.44 -1.14 -16.76
N ARG A 395 5.12 -0.92 -16.79
CA ARG A 395 4.14 -1.83 -17.40
C ARG A 395 4.15 -1.76 -18.93
N LEU A 396 4.45 -0.59 -19.50
CA LEU A 396 4.70 -0.43 -20.93
C LEU A 396 6.01 -1.13 -21.34
N TYR A 397 7.07 -0.89 -20.57
CA TYR A 397 8.37 -1.55 -20.77
C TYR A 397 8.30 -3.06 -20.59
N GLY A 398 7.46 -3.51 -19.65
CA GLY A 398 7.16 -4.92 -19.45
C GLY A 398 6.36 -5.57 -20.57
N GLY A 399 5.75 -4.78 -21.48
CA GLY A 399 4.97 -5.26 -22.60
C GLY A 399 3.56 -5.76 -22.24
N ILE A 400 3.03 -5.38 -21.07
CA ILE A 400 1.77 -5.95 -20.55
C ILE A 400 0.61 -4.96 -20.46
N HIS A 401 0.86 -3.67 -20.70
CA HIS A 401 -0.16 -2.61 -20.70
C HIS A 401 0.06 -1.60 -21.82
N TYR A 402 -1.03 -1.06 -22.35
CA TYR A 402 -1.02 0.06 -23.27
C TYR A 402 -0.78 1.38 -22.51
N ARG A 403 -0.12 2.35 -23.17
CA ARG A 403 0.13 3.69 -22.56
C ARG A 403 -1.17 4.40 -22.16
N TYR A 404 -2.23 4.24 -22.95
CA TYR A 404 -3.54 4.79 -22.63
C TYR A 404 -4.07 4.25 -21.30
N SER A 405 -3.98 2.93 -21.11
CA SER A 405 -4.40 2.24 -19.88
C SER A 405 -3.62 2.72 -18.65
N ILE A 406 -2.32 2.96 -18.81
CA ILE A 406 -1.45 3.53 -17.77
C ILE A 406 -1.90 4.94 -17.40
N ALA A 407 -2.13 5.81 -18.39
CA ALA A 407 -2.54 7.19 -18.15
C ALA A 407 -3.93 7.28 -17.49
N GLN A 408 -4.87 6.42 -17.91
CA GLN A 408 -6.20 6.40 -17.29
C GLN A 408 -6.17 5.78 -15.89
N GLY A 409 -5.37 4.74 -15.69
CA GLY A 409 -5.14 4.15 -14.37
C GLY A 409 -4.59 5.18 -13.38
N ALA A 410 -3.62 5.99 -13.81
CA ALA A 410 -3.06 7.06 -12.97
C ALA A 410 -4.14 8.05 -12.51
N LYS A 411 -4.99 8.52 -13.43
CA LYS A 411 -6.13 9.42 -13.09
C LYS A 411 -7.12 8.77 -12.14
N LEU A 412 -7.39 7.48 -12.32
CA LEU A 412 -8.30 6.74 -11.46
C LEU A 412 -7.75 6.62 -10.04
N GLY A 413 -6.46 6.33 -9.90
CA GLY A 413 -5.79 6.27 -8.60
C GLY A 413 -5.78 7.61 -7.86
N GLU A 414 -5.48 8.70 -8.57
CA GLU A 414 -5.54 10.05 -8.03
C GLU A 414 -6.95 10.40 -7.52
N ARG A 415 -8.00 10.04 -8.28
CA ARG A 415 -9.40 10.25 -7.85
C ARG A 415 -9.75 9.45 -6.60
N ALA A 416 -9.33 8.18 -6.54
CA ALA A 416 -9.57 7.32 -5.37
C ALA A 416 -8.96 7.92 -4.11
N ALA A 417 -7.72 8.42 -4.18
CA ALA A 417 -7.05 9.04 -3.04
C ALA A 417 -7.72 10.36 -2.61
N LYS A 418 -8.08 11.22 -3.57
CA LYS A 418 -8.83 12.46 -3.28
C LYS A 418 -10.18 12.16 -2.64
N HIS A 419 -10.89 11.14 -3.11
CA HIS A 419 -12.15 10.73 -2.54
C HIS A 419 -12.02 10.28 -1.08
N VAL A 420 -10.97 9.52 -0.75
CA VAL A 420 -10.66 9.17 0.65
C VAL A 420 -10.36 10.42 1.47
N ASP A 421 -9.59 11.36 0.95
CA ASP A 421 -9.22 12.61 1.64
C ASP A 421 -10.42 13.52 1.94
N GLU A 422 -11.38 13.55 1.03
CA GLU A 422 -12.61 14.32 1.15
C GLU A 422 -13.64 13.71 2.12
N ASN A 423 -13.64 12.37 2.27
CA ASN A 423 -14.66 11.66 3.03
C ASN A 423 -14.16 11.11 4.37
N VAL A 424 -12.87 11.14 4.64
CA VAL A 424 -12.26 10.62 5.88
C VAL A 424 -11.41 11.67 6.55
N THR A 425 -11.74 11.99 7.79
CA THR A 425 -11.06 13.00 8.60
C THR A 425 -10.31 12.33 9.75
N PHE A 426 -9.01 12.48 9.78
CA PHE A 426 -8.14 11.97 10.85
C PHE A 426 -8.02 12.92 12.05
N HIS A 427 -8.22 14.21 11.83
CA HIS A 427 -8.05 15.23 12.85
C HIS A 427 -9.40 15.64 13.49
N ALA A 428 -9.35 15.87 14.79
CA ALA A 428 -10.48 16.46 15.51
C ALA A 428 -10.71 17.90 15.05
N SER A 429 -11.97 18.31 14.90
CA SER A 429 -12.29 19.72 14.63
C SER A 429 -11.73 20.60 15.74
N ARG A 430 -10.94 21.61 15.43
CA ARG A 430 -10.53 22.61 16.42
C ARG A 430 -11.80 23.26 16.98
N LYS A 431 -12.00 23.09 18.28
CA LYS A 431 -13.08 23.79 19.01
C LYS A 431 -12.82 25.29 19.11
#